data_56b31640f166a104d1ce99cff6ba05b9
#
_entry.id   56b31640f166a104d1ce99cff6ba05b9
#
_cell.length_a   1.000
_cell.length_b   1.000
_cell.length_c   1.000
_cell.angle_alpha   90.00
_cell.angle_beta   90.00
_cell.angle_gamma   90.00
#
_symmetry.space_group_name_H-M   'P 1'
#
loop_
_entity.id
_entity.type
_entity.pdbx_description
1 polymer ?
#
loop_
_entity_poly.entity_id
_entity_poly.type
_entity_poly.pdbx_seq_one_letter_code
_entity_poly.pdbx_strand_id
1 'polypeptide(L)'
;MIRAEGLTKRFPPFGKNGHETLAVQSLDLDVHKGEVFGFLGPNGAGKTTTVRMLCALISPTEGSAWVNGCRVGQEDESIRASVGILTETPGLYAKLDAVTNLSFFAKLYGVDDVSGQVSKYLHMLGLWDRRHDLAGSFSRGMRQKLAIARALLHEPPLLFLDEPTSGLDPEAARIVRDFIQELRGQGRTIFMCTHNLDEADRLCDRVAVIKQRLIRVDTPARLRQQLYGHGVLVRLRAVTSEYVAAVEALPFVQEVRQVDGSLSVKLDDPQANNPQLVRTLVAAGAQVQFVEEAEHSLESVYFDLMAQTRQEGGA
;
A
#
# COMPACT_ATOMS: atom_id res chain seq x y z
N MET A 1 4.97 13.49 9.42
CA MET A 1 6.09 12.54 9.27
C MET A 1 6.79 12.72 7.92
N ILE A 2 6.04 12.70 6.83
CA ILE A 2 6.51 13.08 5.49
C ILE A 2 5.62 14.19 4.98
N ARG A 3 6.20 15.22 4.36
CA ARG A 3 5.48 16.25 3.61
C ARG A 3 6.22 16.50 2.31
N ALA A 4 5.51 16.50 1.20
CA ALA A 4 6.05 16.84 -0.11
C ALA A 4 5.14 17.89 -0.76
N GLU A 5 5.75 18.87 -1.43
CA GLU A 5 5.09 20.00 -2.07
C GLU A 5 5.65 20.17 -3.49
N GLY A 6 4.80 19.93 -4.49
CA GLY A 6 5.15 20.04 -5.90
C GLY A 6 6.33 19.16 -6.31
N LEU A 7 6.58 18.04 -5.60
CA LEU A 7 7.79 17.25 -5.78
C LEU A 7 7.83 16.63 -7.17
N THR A 8 8.87 16.98 -7.94
CA THR A 8 9.00 16.58 -9.34
C THR A 8 10.37 15.96 -9.59
N LYS A 9 10.42 14.90 -10.41
CA LYS A 9 11.65 14.31 -10.89
C LYS A 9 11.65 14.10 -12.38
N ARG A 10 12.60 14.74 -13.04
CA ARG A 10 12.94 14.53 -14.46
C ARG A 10 14.33 13.93 -14.52
N PHE A 11 14.50 12.90 -15.33
CA PHE A 11 15.81 12.34 -15.64
C PHE A 11 16.26 12.87 -17.01
N PRO A 12 17.51 13.32 -17.13
CA PRO A 12 18.04 13.78 -18.41
C PRO A 12 18.06 12.65 -19.44
N PRO A 13 18.09 12.99 -20.72
CA PRO A 13 18.21 12.00 -21.79
C PRO A 13 19.42 11.08 -21.58
N PHE A 14 19.21 9.77 -21.73
CA PHE A 14 20.30 8.79 -21.66
C PHE A 14 20.67 8.30 -23.07
N GLY A 15 21.95 8.47 -23.45
CA GLY A 15 22.46 8.14 -24.79
C GLY A 15 22.14 9.17 -25.88
N LYS A 16 22.64 8.92 -27.12
CA LYS A 16 22.54 9.86 -28.26
C LYS A 16 21.12 10.14 -28.76
N ASN A 17 20.16 9.23 -28.52
CA ASN A 17 18.77 9.34 -28.95
C ASN A 17 17.79 9.30 -27.78
N GLY A 18 18.27 9.51 -26.54
CA GLY A 18 17.42 9.51 -25.35
C GLY A 18 16.50 10.73 -25.30
N HIS A 19 15.34 10.56 -24.65
CA HIS A 19 14.44 11.66 -24.31
C HIS A 19 14.46 11.87 -22.79
N GLU A 20 14.15 13.09 -22.37
CA GLU A 20 13.92 13.38 -20.96
C GLU A 20 12.77 12.49 -20.44
N THR A 21 12.96 11.88 -19.29
CA THR A 21 11.94 11.02 -18.67
C THR A 21 11.37 11.70 -17.43
N LEU A 22 10.09 12.06 -17.49
CA LEU A 22 9.35 12.54 -16.35
C LEU A 22 8.91 11.33 -15.50
N ALA A 23 9.53 11.17 -14.33
CA ALA A 23 9.24 10.03 -13.44
C ALA A 23 8.19 10.36 -12.37
N VAL A 24 8.21 11.60 -11.86
CA VAL A 24 7.24 12.11 -10.88
C VAL A 24 6.92 13.56 -11.24
N GLN A 25 5.64 13.91 -11.25
CA GLN A 25 5.14 15.23 -11.63
C GLN A 25 4.33 15.84 -10.49
N SER A 26 4.81 16.95 -9.93
CA SER A 26 4.11 17.81 -8.97
C SER A 26 3.36 17.01 -7.89
N LEU A 27 4.09 16.15 -7.17
CA LEU A 27 3.53 15.31 -6.11
C LEU A 27 3.39 16.15 -4.83
N ASP A 28 2.13 16.32 -4.39
CA ASP A 28 1.79 16.83 -3.07
C ASP A 28 1.36 15.67 -2.19
N LEU A 29 2.03 15.48 -1.06
CA LEU A 29 1.82 14.32 -0.19
C LEU A 29 2.04 14.68 1.28
N ASP A 30 1.16 14.17 2.14
CA ASP A 30 1.31 14.23 3.59
C ASP A 30 1.10 12.85 4.21
N VAL A 31 2.10 12.37 4.97
CA VAL A 31 2.06 11.11 5.71
C VAL A 31 2.17 11.38 7.19
N HIS A 32 1.19 10.88 7.95
CA HIS A 32 1.11 11.12 9.39
C HIS A 32 2.04 10.18 10.18
N LYS A 33 2.35 10.57 11.41
CA LYS A 33 3.14 9.73 12.31
C LYS A 33 2.31 8.54 12.79
N GLY A 34 2.91 7.35 12.75
CA GLY A 34 2.31 6.12 13.26
C GLY A 34 1.32 5.42 12.31
N GLU A 35 1.16 5.93 11.06
CA GLU A 35 0.31 5.26 10.07
C GLU A 35 1.10 4.31 9.16
N VAL A 36 0.41 3.31 8.64
CA VAL A 36 0.85 2.54 7.48
C VAL A 36 0.25 3.19 6.24
N PHE A 37 1.09 3.82 5.45
CA PHE A 37 0.71 4.54 4.24
C PHE A 37 1.05 3.74 2.99
N GLY A 38 0.04 3.37 2.21
CA GLY A 38 0.17 2.64 0.95
C GLY A 38 0.41 3.58 -0.23
N PHE A 39 1.40 3.30 -1.05
CA PHE A 39 1.72 4.05 -2.26
C PHE A 39 1.56 3.15 -3.48
N LEU A 40 0.41 3.25 -4.13
CA LEU A 40 -0.09 2.31 -5.12
C LEU A 40 0.05 2.85 -6.53
N GLY A 41 0.49 2.01 -7.45
CA GLY A 41 0.59 2.40 -8.86
C GLY A 41 1.23 1.29 -9.70
N PRO A 42 1.07 1.34 -11.03
CA PRO A 42 1.69 0.36 -11.92
C PRO A 42 3.21 0.49 -11.94
N ASN A 43 3.86 -0.46 -12.59
CA ASN A 43 5.30 -0.33 -12.84
C ASN A 43 5.57 0.92 -13.68
N GLY A 44 6.62 1.67 -13.32
CA GLY A 44 6.92 2.96 -13.96
C GLY A 44 6.07 4.15 -13.48
N ALA A 45 5.18 3.99 -12.50
CA ALA A 45 4.37 5.08 -11.95
C ALA A 45 5.16 6.11 -11.12
N GLY A 46 6.45 5.87 -10.86
CA GLY A 46 7.28 6.77 -10.06
C GLY A 46 7.45 6.36 -8.60
N LYS A 47 6.92 5.21 -8.15
CA LYS A 47 6.97 4.76 -6.75
C LYS A 47 8.40 4.74 -6.19
N THR A 48 9.27 3.94 -6.78
CA THR A 48 10.68 3.81 -6.34
C THR A 48 11.44 5.13 -6.46
N THR A 49 11.14 5.95 -7.48
CA THR A 49 11.72 7.29 -7.64
C THR A 49 11.32 8.20 -6.48
N THR A 50 10.05 8.19 -6.10
CA THR A 50 9.54 8.97 -4.96
C THR A 50 10.23 8.53 -3.66
N VAL A 51 10.29 7.23 -3.38
CA VAL A 51 11.01 6.69 -2.21
C VAL A 51 12.47 7.16 -2.20
N ARG A 52 13.17 7.06 -3.34
CA ARG A 52 14.58 7.52 -3.42
C ARG A 52 14.74 9.00 -3.14
N MET A 53 13.81 9.85 -3.56
CA MET A 53 13.83 11.29 -3.22
C MET A 53 13.57 11.50 -1.73
N LEU A 54 12.55 10.86 -1.17
CA LEU A 54 12.20 10.99 0.26
C LEU A 54 13.28 10.44 1.20
N CYS A 55 14.02 9.42 0.75
CA CYS A 55 15.18 8.89 1.49
C CYS A 55 16.48 9.68 1.25
N ALA A 56 16.42 10.82 0.56
CA ALA A 56 17.59 11.63 0.20
C ALA A 56 18.71 10.84 -0.52
N LEU A 57 18.32 9.89 -1.39
CA LEU A 57 19.23 9.13 -2.26
C LEU A 57 19.40 9.79 -3.64
N ILE A 58 18.40 10.56 -4.08
CA ILE A 58 18.44 11.39 -5.29
C ILE A 58 17.75 12.72 -4.99
N SER A 59 18.25 13.79 -5.58
CA SER A 59 17.63 15.11 -5.42
C SER A 59 16.40 15.25 -6.31
N PRO A 60 15.34 15.94 -5.88
CA PRO A 60 14.24 16.35 -6.75
C PRO A 60 14.73 17.33 -7.81
N THR A 61 14.01 17.44 -8.91
CA THR A 61 14.25 18.47 -9.94
C THR A 61 13.54 19.76 -9.60
N GLU A 62 12.33 19.65 -9.05
CA GLU A 62 11.49 20.78 -8.60
C GLU A 62 10.72 20.37 -7.34
N GLY A 63 10.22 21.37 -6.62
CA GLY A 63 9.46 21.17 -5.38
C GLY A 63 10.34 20.93 -4.16
N SER A 64 9.72 20.56 -3.05
CA SER A 64 10.40 20.33 -1.76
C SER A 64 9.78 19.15 -1.04
N ALA A 65 10.58 18.50 -0.20
CA ALA A 65 10.08 17.47 0.71
C ALA A 65 10.76 17.55 2.08
N TRP A 66 10.02 17.14 3.09
CA TRP A 66 10.49 17.02 4.47
C TRP A 66 10.19 15.62 4.98
N VAL A 67 11.17 15.03 5.64
CA VAL A 67 11.07 13.69 6.23
C VAL A 67 11.58 13.76 7.66
N ASN A 68 10.76 13.36 8.63
CA ASN A 68 11.04 13.51 10.07
C ASN A 68 11.42 14.94 10.49
N GLY A 69 10.87 15.96 9.81
CA GLY A 69 11.19 17.37 10.04
C GLY A 69 12.42 17.88 9.30
N CYS A 70 13.24 17.01 8.73
CA CYS A 70 14.44 17.36 7.98
C CYS A 70 14.13 17.58 6.49
N ARG A 71 14.72 18.62 5.87
CA ARG A 71 14.48 18.97 4.47
C ARG A 71 15.39 18.18 3.53
N VAL A 72 14.80 17.53 2.54
CA VAL A 72 15.53 16.81 1.47
C VAL A 72 16.41 17.80 0.69
N GLY A 73 17.67 17.40 0.45
CA GLY A 73 18.67 18.22 -0.23
C GLY A 73 19.41 19.20 0.68
N GLN A 74 19.05 19.26 1.97
CA GLN A 74 19.74 20.12 2.97
C GLN A 74 20.22 19.32 4.18
N GLU A 75 19.41 18.37 4.67
CA GLU A 75 19.68 17.60 5.87
C GLU A 75 19.67 16.08 5.58
N ASP A 76 20.27 15.72 4.45
CA ASP A 76 20.21 14.36 3.88
C ASP A 76 20.80 13.29 4.80
N GLU A 77 21.83 13.60 5.57
CA GLU A 77 22.42 12.65 6.54
C GLU A 77 21.45 12.36 7.68
N SER A 78 20.81 13.39 8.23
CA SER A 78 19.81 13.24 9.28
C SER A 78 18.61 12.43 8.79
N ILE A 79 18.17 12.64 7.55
CA ILE A 79 17.12 11.84 6.94
C ILE A 79 17.56 10.38 6.87
N ARG A 80 18.73 10.09 6.26
CA ARG A 80 19.22 8.71 6.12
C ARG A 80 19.44 7.99 7.45
N ALA A 81 19.86 8.72 8.48
CA ALA A 81 20.00 8.16 9.83
C ALA A 81 18.66 7.85 10.51
N SER A 82 17.57 8.52 10.11
CA SER A 82 16.25 8.40 10.73
C SER A 82 15.26 7.51 9.96
N VAL A 83 15.68 6.89 8.85
CA VAL A 83 14.82 6.05 8.02
C VAL A 83 15.41 4.66 7.82
N GLY A 84 14.56 3.64 7.83
CA GLY A 84 14.90 2.30 7.39
C GLY A 84 14.36 2.05 5.99
N ILE A 85 15.14 1.36 5.14
CA ILE A 85 14.78 1.14 3.74
C ILE A 85 14.88 -0.34 3.41
N LEU A 86 13.76 -0.91 2.94
CA LEU A 86 13.72 -2.18 2.24
C LEU A 86 13.49 -1.86 0.75
N THR A 87 14.46 -2.19 -0.08
CA THR A 87 14.38 -2.07 -1.53
C THR A 87 13.94 -3.39 -2.16
N GLU A 88 13.41 -3.37 -3.39
CA GLU A 88 13.02 -4.56 -4.15
C GLU A 88 14.15 -5.61 -4.22
N THR A 89 15.41 -5.17 -4.32
CA THR A 89 16.59 -6.05 -4.20
C THR A 89 17.14 -5.97 -2.77
N PRO A 90 17.20 -7.08 -2.02
CA PRO A 90 17.55 -7.06 -0.60
C PRO A 90 18.91 -6.46 -0.23
N GLY A 91 19.88 -6.36 -1.15
CA GLY A 91 21.18 -5.75 -0.91
C GLY A 91 21.97 -6.42 0.21
N LEU A 92 21.91 -7.74 0.29
CA LEU A 92 22.63 -8.57 1.26
C LEU A 92 23.94 -9.10 0.66
N TYR A 93 24.94 -9.29 1.51
CA TYR A 93 26.19 -9.95 1.12
C TYR A 93 26.00 -11.47 1.13
N ALA A 94 25.85 -12.09 -0.03
CA ALA A 94 25.54 -13.53 -0.17
C ALA A 94 26.61 -14.45 0.44
N LYS A 95 27.87 -14.01 0.51
CA LYS A 95 29.00 -14.76 1.05
C LYS A 95 29.19 -14.63 2.57
N LEU A 96 28.37 -13.81 3.23
CA LEU A 96 28.36 -13.64 4.67
C LEU A 96 27.15 -14.35 5.28
N ASP A 97 27.28 -14.83 6.51
CA ASP A 97 26.16 -15.35 7.28
C ASP A 97 25.21 -14.23 7.74
N ALA A 98 24.06 -14.60 8.29
CA ALA A 98 23.05 -13.61 8.68
C ALA A 98 23.54 -12.69 9.80
N VAL A 99 24.23 -13.22 10.80
CA VAL A 99 24.80 -12.41 11.92
C VAL A 99 25.81 -11.41 11.39
N THR A 100 26.74 -11.85 10.56
CA THR A 100 27.79 -11.00 9.99
C THR A 100 27.21 -9.92 9.08
N ASN A 101 26.19 -10.27 8.24
CA ASN A 101 25.46 -9.30 7.43
C ASN A 101 24.87 -8.19 8.29
N LEU A 102 24.08 -8.54 9.31
CA LEU A 102 23.41 -7.57 10.16
C LEU A 102 24.41 -6.78 11.01
N SER A 103 25.44 -7.44 11.57
CA SER A 103 26.46 -6.77 12.38
C SER A 103 27.25 -5.72 11.60
N PHE A 104 27.50 -5.97 10.30
CA PHE A 104 28.13 -4.99 9.43
C PHE A 104 27.29 -3.70 9.32
N PHE A 105 26.00 -3.84 9.03
CA PHE A 105 25.11 -2.69 8.91
C PHE A 105 24.83 -2.02 10.25
N ALA A 106 24.68 -2.79 11.35
CA ALA A 106 24.50 -2.24 12.68
C ALA A 106 25.66 -1.31 13.08
N LYS A 107 26.90 -1.74 12.82
CA LYS A 107 28.10 -0.92 13.04
C LYS A 107 28.10 0.33 12.15
N LEU A 108 27.71 0.18 10.87
CA LEU A 108 27.64 1.31 9.93
C LEU A 108 26.63 2.38 10.38
N TYR A 109 25.51 1.94 11.00
CA TYR A 109 24.49 2.84 11.56
C TYR A 109 24.83 3.36 12.97
N GLY A 110 25.98 2.98 13.54
CA GLY A 110 26.40 3.41 14.87
C GLY A 110 25.56 2.83 16.00
N VAL A 111 25.08 1.60 15.84
CA VAL A 111 24.28 0.91 16.88
C VAL A 111 25.22 0.50 18.02
N ASP A 112 24.92 0.93 19.25
CA ASP A 112 25.75 0.65 20.42
C ASP A 112 25.78 -0.84 20.80
N ASP A 113 24.59 -1.46 20.97
CA ASP A 113 24.46 -2.89 21.23
C ASP A 113 24.18 -3.66 19.94
N VAL A 114 25.22 -3.87 19.15
CA VAL A 114 25.15 -4.63 17.89
C VAL A 114 24.63 -6.06 18.13
N SER A 115 25.14 -6.75 19.15
CA SER A 115 24.77 -8.15 19.40
C SER A 115 23.31 -8.30 19.84
N GLY A 116 22.83 -7.43 20.72
CA GLY A 116 21.45 -7.42 21.18
C GLY A 116 20.48 -7.12 20.05
N GLN A 117 20.75 -6.10 19.23
CA GLN A 117 19.88 -5.73 18.11
C GLN A 117 19.84 -6.83 17.03
N VAL A 118 20.97 -7.42 16.67
CA VAL A 118 21.03 -8.53 15.72
C VAL A 118 20.25 -9.73 16.25
N SER A 119 20.45 -10.10 17.51
CA SER A 119 19.71 -11.20 18.15
C SER A 119 18.21 -10.93 18.17
N LYS A 120 17.78 -9.72 18.57
CA LYS A 120 16.38 -9.28 18.61
C LYS A 120 15.69 -9.51 17.26
N TYR A 121 16.22 -8.95 16.18
CA TYR A 121 15.56 -9.01 14.87
C TYR A 121 15.64 -10.40 14.22
N LEU A 122 16.69 -11.17 14.46
CA LEU A 122 16.76 -12.56 13.98
C LEU A 122 15.71 -13.44 14.68
N HIS A 123 15.45 -13.24 15.97
CA HIS A 123 14.37 -13.94 16.69
C HIS A 123 13.00 -13.51 16.21
N MET A 124 12.72 -12.20 16.13
CA MET A 124 11.42 -11.66 15.70
C MET A 124 11.02 -12.15 14.30
N LEU A 125 11.98 -12.33 13.42
CA LEU A 125 11.74 -12.76 12.05
C LEU A 125 11.92 -14.27 11.81
N GLY A 126 12.16 -15.04 12.88
CA GLY A 126 12.31 -16.51 12.82
C GLY A 126 13.52 -16.97 12.01
N LEU A 127 14.64 -16.23 12.11
CA LEU A 127 15.89 -16.55 11.43
C LEU A 127 17.02 -16.98 12.39
N TRP A 128 16.75 -17.00 13.70
CA TRP A 128 17.77 -17.26 14.71
C TRP A 128 18.48 -18.61 14.55
N ASP A 129 17.75 -19.67 14.27
CA ASP A 129 18.32 -21.01 14.11
C ASP A 129 19.22 -21.15 12.86
N ARG A 130 19.02 -20.27 11.90
CA ARG A 130 19.79 -20.20 10.65
C ARG A 130 20.78 -19.03 10.62
N ARG A 131 21.08 -18.42 11.78
CA ARG A 131 21.89 -17.20 11.90
C ARG A 131 23.32 -17.30 11.37
N HIS A 132 23.88 -18.51 11.37
CA HIS A 132 25.23 -18.79 10.88
C HIS A 132 25.28 -19.36 9.46
N ASP A 133 24.11 -19.51 8.81
CA ASP A 133 24.05 -19.93 7.42
C ASP A 133 24.32 -18.72 6.50
N LEU A 134 24.98 -18.99 5.37
CA LEU A 134 25.26 -17.96 4.38
C LEU A 134 23.96 -17.36 3.82
N ALA A 135 23.87 -16.05 3.74
CA ALA A 135 22.69 -15.37 3.18
C ALA A 135 22.40 -15.78 1.72
N GLY A 136 23.42 -16.21 0.98
CA GLY A 136 23.29 -16.77 -0.37
C GLY A 136 22.51 -18.08 -0.42
N SER A 137 22.52 -18.88 0.65
CA SER A 137 21.78 -20.15 0.75
C SER A 137 20.33 -19.98 1.21
N PHE A 138 19.93 -18.77 1.61
CA PHE A 138 18.59 -18.49 2.09
C PHE A 138 17.55 -18.57 0.97
N SER A 139 16.35 -19.03 1.30
CA SER A 139 15.20 -18.90 0.42
C SER A 139 14.92 -17.40 0.16
N ARG A 140 14.09 -17.10 -0.87
CA ARG A 140 13.69 -15.73 -1.14
C ARG A 140 13.04 -15.07 0.09
N GLY A 141 12.13 -15.80 0.76
CA GLY A 141 11.48 -15.32 1.99
C GLY A 141 12.45 -15.06 3.13
N MET A 142 13.44 -15.95 3.34
CA MET A 142 14.47 -15.74 4.35
C MET A 142 15.35 -14.52 4.03
N ARG A 143 15.73 -14.32 2.77
CA ARG A 143 16.46 -13.10 2.36
C ARG A 143 15.66 -11.84 2.59
N GLN A 144 14.36 -11.86 2.30
CA GLN A 144 13.47 -10.73 2.53
C GLN A 144 13.39 -10.38 4.02
N LYS A 145 13.17 -11.38 4.88
CA LYS A 145 13.18 -11.20 6.34
C LYS A 145 14.52 -10.64 6.85
N LEU A 146 15.65 -11.14 6.34
CA LEU A 146 16.96 -10.62 6.70
C LEU A 146 17.16 -9.16 6.26
N ALA A 147 16.63 -8.76 5.09
CA ALA A 147 16.67 -7.38 4.62
C ALA A 147 15.77 -6.46 5.45
N ILE A 148 14.62 -6.95 5.91
CA ILE A 148 13.76 -6.23 6.86
C ILE A 148 14.50 -6.05 8.20
N ALA A 149 15.14 -7.10 8.73
CA ALA A 149 15.97 -6.99 9.93
C ALA A 149 17.02 -5.89 9.78
N ARG A 150 17.74 -5.88 8.65
CA ARG A 150 18.73 -4.85 8.34
C ARG A 150 18.17 -3.43 8.39
N ALA A 151 16.99 -3.22 7.81
CA ALA A 151 16.35 -1.89 7.77
C ALA A 151 15.96 -1.37 9.16
N LEU A 152 15.91 -2.25 10.16
CA LEU A 152 15.44 -1.95 11.51
C LEU A 152 16.54 -1.84 12.57
N LEU A 153 17.79 -2.19 12.25
CA LEU A 153 18.89 -2.30 13.22
C LEU A 153 19.09 -1.04 14.07
N HIS A 154 18.89 0.14 13.49
CA HIS A 154 19.05 1.45 14.15
C HIS A 154 17.72 2.03 14.66
N GLU A 155 16.68 1.19 14.79
CA GLU A 155 15.36 1.53 15.36
C GLU A 155 14.71 2.77 14.72
N PRO A 156 14.65 2.88 13.39
CA PRO A 156 14.14 4.09 12.73
C PRO A 156 12.65 4.32 13.02
N PRO A 157 12.20 5.57 13.23
CA PRO A 157 10.80 5.90 13.41
C PRO A 157 9.97 5.79 12.13
N LEU A 158 10.62 5.77 10.95
CA LEU A 158 10.00 5.69 9.63
C LEU A 158 10.67 4.59 8.79
N LEU A 159 9.84 3.75 8.18
CA LEU A 159 10.26 2.67 7.29
C LEU A 159 9.70 2.88 5.90
N PHE A 160 10.55 2.75 4.90
CA PHE A 160 10.16 2.63 3.49
C PHE A 160 10.29 1.17 3.07
N LEU A 161 9.19 0.57 2.67
CA LEU A 161 9.12 -0.84 2.23
C LEU A 161 8.69 -0.88 0.77
N ASP A 162 9.60 -1.27 -0.12
CA ASP A 162 9.29 -1.42 -1.55
C ASP A 162 9.01 -2.89 -1.84
N GLU A 163 7.73 -3.21 -2.14
CA GLU A 163 7.21 -4.54 -2.43
C GLU A 163 7.58 -5.60 -1.36
N PRO A 164 7.22 -5.39 -0.07
CA PRO A 164 7.76 -6.20 1.03
C PRO A 164 7.42 -7.69 0.97
N THR A 165 6.33 -8.07 0.32
CA THR A 165 5.87 -9.48 0.21
C THR A 165 5.97 -10.05 -1.20
N SER A 166 6.47 -9.27 -2.16
CA SER A 166 6.52 -9.68 -3.57
C SER A 166 7.31 -10.97 -3.78
N GLY A 167 6.64 -11.97 -4.39
CA GLY A 167 7.24 -13.27 -4.73
C GLY A 167 7.63 -14.12 -3.52
N LEU A 168 7.04 -13.87 -2.36
CA LEU A 168 7.09 -14.75 -1.22
C LEU A 168 5.98 -15.81 -1.33
N ASP A 169 6.25 -16.98 -0.72
CA ASP A 169 5.18 -17.94 -0.48
C ASP A 169 4.16 -17.38 0.55
N PRO A 170 2.94 -17.95 0.63
CA PRO A 170 1.89 -17.42 1.50
C PRO A 170 2.27 -17.36 2.99
N GLU A 171 3.09 -18.29 3.47
CA GLU A 171 3.52 -18.35 4.87
C GLU A 171 4.54 -17.23 5.16
N ALA A 172 5.55 -17.07 4.32
CA ALA A 172 6.53 -16.00 4.45
C ALA A 172 5.87 -14.61 4.32
N ALA A 173 4.93 -14.44 3.38
CA ALA A 173 4.18 -13.21 3.22
C ALA A 173 3.34 -12.88 4.46
N ARG A 174 2.71 -13.90 5.09
CA ARG A 174 1.97 -13.72 6.34
C ARG A 174 2.88 -13.21 7.46
N ILE A 175 4.03 -13.83 7.66
CA ILE A 175 4.99 -13.41 8.70
C ILE A 175 5.40 -11.94 8.50
N VAL A 176 5.66 -11.53 7.26
CA VAL A 176 6.02 -10.13 6.95
C VAL A 176 4.85 -9.18 7.24
N ARG A 177 3.61 -9.55 6.89
CA ARG A 177 2.43 -8.73 7.21
C ARG A 177 2.20 -8.60 8.71
N ASP A 178 2.26 -9.70 9.45
CA ASP A 178 2.11 -9.71 10.91
C ASP A 178 3.18 -8.82 11.56
N PHE A 179 4.40 -8.87 11.05
CA PHE A 179 5.50 -8.03 11.50
C PHE A 179 5.29 -6.53 11.20
N ILE A 180 4.75 -6.18 10.02
CA ILE A 180 4.37 -4.79 9.69
C ILE A 180 3.32 -4.27 10.70
N GLN A 181 2.33 -5.10 11.03
CA GLN A 181 1.30 -4.76 12.02
C GLN A 181 1.91 -4.55 13.42
N GLU A 182 2.87 -5.39 13.82
CA GLU A 182 3.58 -5.24 15.09
C GLU A 182 4.35 -3.92 15.16
N LEU A 183 5.10 -3.56 14.10
CA LEU A 183 5.82 -2.29 14.00
C LEU A 183 4.88 -1.09 14.08
N ARG A 184 3.70 -1.17 13.42
CA ARG A 184 2.65 -0.16 13.55
C ARG A 184 2.17 -0.04 15.00
N GLY A 185 1.92 -1.17 15.67
CA GLY A 185 1.54 -1.21 17.09
C GLY A 185 2.57 -0.57 18.03
N GLN A 186 3.85 -0.57 17.64
CA GLN A 186 4.95 0.11 18.33
C GLN A 186 5.01 1.62 18.00
N GLY A 187 4.08 2.16 17.18
CA GLY A 187 4.01 3.57 16.81
C GLY A 187 4.96 3.99 15.69
N ARG A 188 5.55 3.04 14.95
CA ARG A 188 6.38 3.34 13.77
C ARG A 188 5.51 3.75 12.60
N THR A 189 6.03 4.63 11.76
CA THR A 189 5.41 5.02 10.50
C THR A 189 5.96 4.13 9.39
N ILE A 190 5.08 3.64 8.52
CA ILE A 190 5.48 2.75 7.42
C ILE A 190 4.96 3.33 6.12
N PHE A 191 5.87 3.59 5.18
CA PHE A 191 5.56 3.97 3.81
C PHE A 191 5.77 2.74 2.92
N MET A 192 4.70 2.14 2.44
CA MET A 192 4.74 0.88 1.70
C MET A 192 4.37 1.09 0.24
N CYS A 193 5.32 0.84 -0.67
CA CYS A 193 5.03 0.72 -2.09
C CYS A 193 4.59 -0.70 -2.40
N THR A 194 3.44 -0.85 -3.04
CA THR A 194 2.99 -2.15 -3.52
C THR A 194 2.07 -2.01 -4.73
N HIS A 195 1.99 -3.06 -5.52
CA HIS A 195 0.98 -3.26 -6.54
C HIS A 195 -0.07 -4.30 -6.10
N ASN A 196 0.13 -4.93 -4.94
CA ASN A 196 -0.81 -5.87 -4.34
C ASN A 196 -1.89 -5.10 -3.56
N LEU A 197 -3.06 -4.95 -4.19
CA LEU A 197 -4.15 -4.14 -3.67
C LEU A 197 -4.84 -4.77 -2.46
N ASP A 198 -4.89 -6.11 -2.38
CA ASP A 198 -5.41 -6.83 -1.22
C ASP A 198 -4.54 -6.60 0.02
N GLU A 199 -3.22 -6.53 -0.18
CA GLU A 199 -2.29 -6.25 0.91
C GLU A 199 -2.42 -4.80 1.39
N ALA A 200 -2.55 -3.85 0.45
CA ALA A 200 -2.78 -2.46 0.79
C ALA A 200 -4.10 -2.26 1.54
N ASP A 201 -5.16 -2.96 1.14
CA ASP A 201 -6.47 -2.92 1.80
C ASP A 201 -6.43 -3.42 3.25
N ARG A 202 -5.62 -4.45 3.51
CA ARG A 202 -5.49 -5.07 4.86
C ARG A 202 -4.56 -4.32 5.80
N LEU A 203 -3.51 -3.69 5.27
CA LEU A 203 -2.42 -3.14 6.08
C LEU A 203 -2.46 -1.63 6.20
N CYS A 204 -2.95 -0.91 5.17
CA CYS A 204 -2.79 0.53 5.10
C CYS A 204 -3.95 1.28 5.75
N ASP A 205 -3.61 2.30 6.54
CA ASP A 205 -4.59 3.25 7.08
C ASP A 205 -5.09 4.20 5.98
N ARG A 206 -4.19 4.64 5.12
CA ARG A 206 -4.46 5.46 3.94
C ARG A 206 -3.64 4.97 2.77
N VAL A 207 -4.18 5.19 1.58
CA VAL A 207 -3.50 4.82 0.33
C VAL A 207 -3.48 6.00 -0.63
N ALA A 208 -2.37 6.16 -1.34
CA ALA A 208 -2.22 7.06 -2.46
C ALA A 208 -2.15 6.26 -3.76
N VAL A 209 -2.99 6.59 -4.73
CA VAL A 209 -2.92 6.03 -6.09
C VAL A 209 -2.18 7.00 -6.97
N ILE A 210 -1.10 6.52 -7.63
CA ILE A 210 -0.24 7.34 -8.47
C ILE A 210 -0.04 6.76 -9.88
N LYS A 211 0.15 7.67 -10.84
CA LYS A 211 0.61 7.41 -12.20
C LYS A 211 1.42 8.62 -12.66
N GLN A 212 2.72 8.68 -12.28
CA GLN A 212 3.61 9.83 -12.41
C GLN A 212 3.14 11.06 -11.60
N ARG A 213 1.84 11.28 -11.47
CA ARG A 213 1.17 12.27 -10.63
C ARG A 213 0.28 11.58 -9.60
N LEU A 214 -0.02 12.27 -8.53
CA LEU A 214 -1.00 11.82 -7.56
C LEU A 214 -2.40 11.87 -8.19
N ILE A 215 -3.12 10.74 -8.11
CA ILE A 215 -4.51 10.64 -8.58
C ILE A 215 -5.45 10.88 -7.41
N ARG A 216 -5.26 10.16 -6.32
CA ARG A 216 -6.12 10.23 -5.14
C ARG A 216 -5.39 9.76 -3.89
N VAL A 217 -5.75 10.35 -2.73
CA VAL A 217 -5.33 9.88 -1.40
C VAL A 217 -6.56 9.82 -0.51
N ASP A 218 -6.82 8.66 0.08
CA ASP A 218 -7.82 8.51 1.16
C ASP A 218 -7.64 7.17 1.89
N THR A 219 -8.48 6.87 2.86
CA THR A 219 -8.59 5.52 3.43
C THR A 219 -9.18 4.55 2.40
N PRO A 220 -8.81 3.26 2.41
CA PRO A 220 -9.41 2.26 1.52
C PRO A 220 -10.95 2.28 1.55
N ALA A 221 -11.54 2.41 2.75
CA ALA A 221 -12.98 2.47 2.93
C ALA A 221 -13.62 3.69 2.26
N ARG A 222 -13.02 4.88 2.42
CA ARG A 222 -13.54 6.11 1.78
C ARG A 222 -13.39 6.08 0.27
N LEU A 223 -12.31 5.51 -0.26
CA LEU A 223 -12.15 5.36 -1.71
C LEU A 223 -13.25 4.48 -2.29
N ARG A 224 -13.58 3.36 -1.63
CA ARG A 224 -14.73 2.52 -2.02
C ARG A 224 -16.04 3.29 -1.99
N GLN A 225 -16.30 3.97 -0.89
CA GLN A 225 -17.54 4.76 -0.72
C GLN A 225 -17.70 5.87 -1.77
N GLN A 226 -16.63 6.60 -2.10
CA GLN A 226 -16.66 7.69 -3.09
C GLN A 226 -16.98 7.21 -4.50
N LEU A 227 -16.48 6.03 -4.92
CA LEU A 227 -16.68 5.51 -6.26
C LEU A 227 -17.97 4.71 -6.41
N TYR A 228 -18.29 3.92 -5.42
CA TYR A 228 -19.43 2.98 -5.51
C TYR A 228 -20.62 3.37 -4.64
N GLY A 229 -20.44 4.31 -3.70
CA GLY A 229 -21.48 4.65 -2.72
C GLY A 229 -21.68 3.52 -1.71
N HIS A 230 -22.85 3.47 -1.10
CA HIS A 230 -23.30 2.36 -0.29
C HIS A 230 -24.08 1.38 -1.17
N GLY A 231 -23.63 0.15 -1.25
CA GLY A 231 -24.26 -0.91 -2.02
C GLY A 231 -24.69 -2.08 -1.15
N VAL A 232 -25.76 -2.74 -1.54
CA VAL A 232 -26.24 -3.99 -0.93
C VAL A 232 -26.40 -5.03 -2.02
N LEU A 233 -25.88 -6.21 -1.77
CA LEU A 233 -26.10 -7.39 -2.60
C LEU A 233 -27.22 -8.23 -2.00
N VAL A 234 -28.33 -8.32 -2.73
CA VAL A 234 -29.48 -9.12 -2.32
C VAL A 234 -29.51 -10.41 -3.15
N ARG A 235 -29.22 -11.53 -2.52
CA ARG A 235 -29.32 -12.86 -3.16
C ARG A 235 -30.76 -13.35 -3.11
N LEU A 236 -31.28 -13.64 -4.27
CA LEU A 236 -32.61 -14.14 -4.47
C LEU A 236 -32.55 -15.57 -5.05
N ARG A 237 -33.58 -16.36 -4.83
CA ARG A 237 -33.70 -17.66 -5.50
C ARG A 237 -33.81 -17.53 -7.01
N ALA A 238 -34.45 -16.50 -7.49
CA ALA A 238 -34.52 -16.09 -8.88
C ALA A 238 -34.70 -14.60 -8.96
N VAL A 239 -34.11 -13.94 -9.96
CA VAL A 239 -34.28 -12.51 -10.24
C VAL A 239 -35.24 -12.37 -11.41
N THR A 240 -36.26 -11.52 -11.25
CA THR A 240 -37.20 -11.14 -12.31
C THR A 240 -37.20 -9.66 -12.56
N SER A 241 -37.63 -9.22 -13.73
CA SER A 241 -37.77 -7.77 -14.06
C SER A 241 -38.75 -7.06 -13.12
N GLU A 242 -39.75 -7.77 -12.58
CA GLU A 242 -40.68 -7.22 -11.62
C GLU A 242 -40.02 -6.85 -10.30
N TYR A 243 -39.09 -7.68 -9.81
CA TYR A 243 -38.32 -7.40 -8.58
C TYR A 243 -37.38 -6.22 -8.78
N VAL A 244 -36.74 -6.10 -9.95
CA VAL A 244 -35.89 -4.96 -10.31
C VAL A 244 -36.73 -3.68 -10.27
N ALA A 245 -37.87 -3.65 -10.99
CA ALA A 245 -38.75 -2.48 -11.03
C ALA A 245 -39.31 -2.08 -9.65
N ALA A 246 -39.64 -3.07 -8.81
CA ALA A 246 -40.13 -2.82 -7.45
C ALA A 246 -39.05 -2.16 -6.57
N VAL A 247 -37.79 -2.55 -6.74
CA VAL A 247 -36.66 -1.95 -6.00
C VAL A 247 -36.30 -0.58 -6.55
N GLU A 248 -36.29 -0.38 -7.88
CA GLU A 248 -36.00 0.90 -8.51
C GLU A 248 -37.04 1.99 -8.13
N ALA A 249 -38.27 1.60 -7.82
CA ALA A 249 -39.31 2.51 -7.37
C ALA A 249 -39.12 3.07 -5.96
N LEU A 250 -38.14 2.54 -5.19
CA LEU A 250 -37.87 3.01 -3.83
C LEU A 250 -37.11 4.34 -3.85
N PRO A 251 -37.52 5.36 -3.08
CA PRO A 251 -36.98 6.72 -3.18
C PRO A 251 -35.51 6.86 -2.72
N PHE A 252 -35.01 5.90 -1.96
CA PHE A 252 -33.63 5.85 -1.47
C PHE A 252 -32.70 4.99 -2.33
N VAL A 253 -33.22 4.37 -3.41
CA VAL A 253 -32.45 3.57 -4.35
C VAL A 253 -31.96 4.45 -5.48
N GLN A 254 -30.64 4.39 -5.71
CA GLN A 254 -29.99 5.18 -6.76
C GLN A 254 -29.81 4.36 -8.04
N GLU A 255 -29.48 3.07 -7.90
CA GLU A 255 -29.21 2.17 -9.02
C GLU A 255 -29.47 0.72 -8.61
N VAL A 256 -29.99 -0.07 -9.54
CA VAL A 256 -30.17 -1.52 -9.41
C VAL A 256 -29.50 -2.21 -10.58
N ARG A 257 -28.66 -3.20 -10.30
CA ARG A 257 -28.03 -4.05 -11.33
C ARG A 257 -28.25 -5.52 -10.98
N GLN A 258 -28.49 -6.32 -11.99
CA GLN A 258 -28.48 -7.77 -11.83
C GLN A 258 -27.04 -8.28 -12.02
N VAL A 259 -26.54 -9.03 -11.02
CA VAL A 259 -25.19 -9.60 -11.02
C VAL A 259 -25.29 -11.05 -10.52
N ASP A 260 -24.88 -12.00 -11.32
CA ASP A 260 -24.78 -13.44 -10.96
C ASP A 260 -26.00 -13.99 -10.18
N GLY A 261 -27.20 -13.68 -10.66
CA GLY A 261 -28.44 -14.16 -10.02
C GLY A 261 -28.82 -13.42 -8.71
N SER A 262 -28.16 -12.30 -8.43
CA SER A 262 -28.42 -11.42 -7.31
C SER A 262 -28.78 -10.01 -7.80
N LEU A 263 -29.34 -9.18 -6.92
CA LEU A 263 -29.53 -7.76 -7.15
C LEU A 263 -28.43 -6.98 -6.40
N SER A 264 -27.61 -6.24 -7.13
CA SER A 264 -26.75 -5.21 -6.57
C SER A 264 -27.53 -3.90 -6.54
N VAL A 265 -27.80 -3.38 -5.37
CA VAL A 265 -28.62 -2.19 -5.15
C VAL A 265 -27.74 -1.09 -4.53
N LYS A 266 -27.55 -0.01 -5.25
CA LYS A 266 -26.92 1.21 -4.71
C LYS A 266 -28.00 2.05 -4.04
N LEU A 267 -27.81 2.37 -2.76
CA LEU A 267 -28.82 3.06 -1.96
C LEU A 267 -28.19 3.95 -0.89
N ASP A 268 -28.96 4.93 -0.42
CA ASP A 268 -28.57 5.74 0.71
C ASP A 268 -28.80 4.95 2.02
N ASP A 269 -27.87 5.07 2.97
CA ASP A 269 -27.94 4.49 4.30
C ASP A 269 -28.52 3.05 4.34
N PRO A 270 -27.70 2.03 4.02
CA PRO A 270 -28.13 0.63 4.04
C PRO A 270 -28.74 0.18 5.37
N GLN A 271 -28.20 0.69 6.49
CA GLN A 271 -28.67 0.26 7.81
C GLN A 271 -30.11 0.71 8.08
N ALA A 272 -30.47 1.93 7.65
CA ALA A 272 -31.83 2.44 7.78
C ALA A 272 -32.79 1.83 6.76
N ASN A 273 -32.32 1.60 5.51
CA ASN A 273 -33.19 1.32 4.38
C ASN A 273 -33.30 -0.18 4.00
N ASN A 274 -32.35 -1.05 4.40
CA ASN A 274 -32.43 -2.49 4.14
C ASN A 274 -33.73 -3.15 4.61
N PRO A 275 -34.32 -2.81 5.80
CA PRO A 275 -35.59 -3.41 6.19
C PRO A 275 -36.73 -3.11 5.21
N GLN A 276 -36.78 -1.93 4.61
CA GLN A 276 -37.80 -1.55 3.62
C GLN A 276 -37.51 -2.24 2.27
N LEU A 277 -36.25 -2.27 1.83
CA LEU A 277 -35.82 -3.00 0.63
C LEU A 277 -36.28 -4.46 0.67
N VAL A 278 -35.99 -5.16 1.77
CA VAL A 278 -36.38 -6.57 1.95
C VAL A 278 -37.91 -6.73 1.96
N ARG A 279 -38.64 -5.87 2.67
CA ARG A 279 -40.10 -5.92 2.68
C ARG A 279 -40.70 -5.76 1.28
N THR A 280 -40.17 -4.84 0.48
CA THR A 280 -40.62 -4.60 -0.89
C THR A 280 -40.40 -5.83 -1.76
N LEU A 281 -39.23 -6.45 -1.70
CA LEU A 281 -38.92 -7.67 -2.43
C LEU A 281 -39.83 -8.83 -2.02
N VAL A 282 -40.04 -9.03 -0.72
CA VAL A 282 -40.91 -10.09 -0.20
C VAL A 282 -42.36 -9.83 -0.60
N ALA A 283 -42.85 -8.60 -0.56
CA ALA A 283 -44.18 -8.22 -1.00
C ALA A 283 -44.39 -8.46 -2.51
N ALA A 284 -43.36 -8.32 -3.33
CA ALA A 284 -43.36 -8.67 -4.74
C ALA A 284 -43.25 -10.17 -5.01
N GLY A 285 -43.15 -11.01 -3.96
CA GLY A 285 -43.08 -12.47 -4.08
C GLY A 285 -41.64 -13.02 -4.18
N ALA A 286 -40.61 -12.19 -4.00
CA ALA A 286 -39.23 -12.63 -4.03
C ALA A 286 -38.87 -13.51 -2.82
N GLN A 287 -38.10 -14.55 -3.05
CA GLN A 287 -37.50 -15.38 -2.00
C GLN A 287 -36.10 -14.88 -1.71
N VAL A 288 -35.96 -13.97 -0.72
CA VAL A 288 -34.68 -13.43 -0.28
C VAL A 288 -33.91 -14.48 0.49
N GLN A 289 -32.70 -14.80 0.04
CA GLN A 289 -31.81 -15.77 0.68
C GLN A 289 -30.79 -15.07 1.60
N PHE A 290 -30.12 -14.02 1.10
CA PHE A 290 -29.13 -13.25 1.83
C PHE A 290 -29.23 -11.78 1.46
N VAL A 291 -28.87 -10.91 2.40
CA VAL A 291 -28.66 -9.48 2.19
C VAL A 291 -27.31 -9.16 2.80
N GLU A 292 -26.37 -8.79 1.96
CA GLU A 292 -24.98 -8.53 2.33
C GLU A 292 -24.60 -7.13 1.87
N GLU A 293 -23.68 -6.48 2.55
CA GLU A 293 -23.09 -5.24 2.03
C GLU A 293 -22.33 -5.57 0.73
N ALA A 294 -22.53 -4.76 -0.31
CA ALA A 294 -21.81 -4.96 -1.57
C ALA A 294 -20.34 -4.60 -1.34
N GLU A 295 -19.52 -5.61 -1.10
CA GLU A 295 -18.08 -5.41 -0.92
C GLU A 295 -17.42 -5.14 -2.28
N HIS A 296 -16.98 -3.91 -2.49
CA HIS A 296 -16.09 -3.57 -3.58
C HIS A 296 -14.64 -3.70 -3.11
N SER A 297 -13.82 -4.41 -3.84
CA SER A 297 -12.39 -4.54 -3.53
C SER A 297 -11.66 -3.20 -3.80
N LEU A 298 -10.56 -2.96 -3.11
CA LEU A 298 -9.66 -1.85 -3.46
C LEU A 298 -9.13 -2.00 -4.90
N GLU A 299 -9.11 -3.22 -5.43
CA GLU A 299 -8.72 -3.51 -6.80
C GLU A 299 -9.70 -2.89 -7.81
N SER A 300 -11.01 -3.04 -7.61
CA SER A 300 -12.02 -2.39 -8.45
C SER A 300 -11.87 -0.87 -8.43
N VAL A 301 -11.71 -0.29 -7.23
CA VAL A 301 -11.45 1.15 -7.04
C VAL A 301 -10.23 1.61 -7.83
N TYR A 302 -9.14 0.87 -7.73
CA TYR A 302 -7.89 1.20 -8.41
C TYR A 302 -8.06 1.19 -9.94
N PHE A 303 -8.70 0.17 -10.51
CA PHE A 303 -8.92 0.09 -11.94
C PHE A 303 -9.80 1.23 -12.46
N ASP A 304 -10.85 1.60 -11.74
CA ASP A 304 -11.73 2.70 -12.12
C ASP A 304 -11.00 4.06 -12.08
N LEU A 305 -10.21 4.33 -11.03
CA LEU A 305 -9.37 5.52 -10.96
C LEU A 305 -8.35 5.59 -12.10
N MET A 306 -7.74 4.46 -12.44
CA MET A 306 -6.78 4.38 -13.55
C MET A 306 -7.44 4.54 -14.92
N ALA A 307 -8.69 4.09 -15.10
CA ALA A 307 -9.46 4.28 -16.33
C ALA A 307 -9.86 5.75 -16.54
N GLN A 308 -10.35 6.42 -15.48
CA GLN A 308 -10.68 7.86 -15.52
C GLN A 308 -9.47 8.71 -15.95
N THR A 309 -8.28 8.39 -15.42
CA THR A 309 -7.05 9.11 -15.76
C THR A 309 -6.61 8.92 -17.23
N ARG A 310 -7.03 7.83 -17.89
CA ARG A 310 -6.76 7.62 -19.33
C ARG A 310 -7.64 8.50 -20.21
N GLN A 311 -8.88 8.75 -19.80
CA GLN A 311 -9.82 9.60 -20.53
C GLN A 311 -9.45 11.08 -20.45
N GLU A 312 -8.93 11.53 -19.31
CA GLU A 312 -8.48 12.92 -19.11
C GLU A 312 -7.16 13.25 -19.83
N GLY A 313 -6.31 12.28 -20.08
CA GLY A 313 -5.00 12.45 -20.73
C GLY A 313 -4.99 12.24 -22.25
N GLY A 314 -6.14 11.96 -22.85
CA GLY A 314 -6.32 11.69 -24.30
C GLY A 314 -7.06 12.79 -25.06
N ALA A 315 -7.27 13.98 -24.46
CA ALA A 315 -7.88 15.16 -25.09
C ALA A 315 -6.84 16.19 -25.49
#